data_c4d41cabaf128a1c3682538a20f74a1b
#
_entry.id   c4d41cabaf128a1c3682538a20f74a1b
#
_cell.length_a   1.000
_cell.length_b   1.000
_cell.length_c   1.000
_cell.angle_alpha   90.00
_cell.angle_beta   90.00
_cell.angle_gamma   90.00
#
_symmetry.space_group_name_H-M   'P 1'
#
loop_
_entity.id
_entity.type
_entity.pdbx_description
1 polymer ?
#
loop_
_entity_poly.entity_id
_entity_poly.type
_entity_poly.pdbx_seq_one_letter_code
_entity_poly.pdbx_strand_id
1 'polypeptide(L)'
;MPSILTRRTFVKGLAAGSLLGGLGLWRTPVWALNGAAPVNELSGNEFELFIGETPVNFTGSARTAMTINGSLPGPLLRWREGDTVTLRVRNRLTADTSIHWHGILLPANMDGVPGLSFHGIEPGGVYVYQFKVRQHGTYWYHSHSGLQEQAGVYGPLIIEAKEPEPFQYDRDYVVMLSDWTDEDPASLMKTLKKQSDYYNFHKRTVGDFINDVSEKGWGATVADRKMWAQMNMNPTDIADVSGATYTFLINGQAPDSNFTWLFRPGEKLRLRLINGSAMTYFDVRIPGLKMTVVAADGLHVKPVSVDELRIAVAETYDVIVEPATEAYTLFAQAMDRSGYARGTLATRPGMSAAVPALDPRPLVSMDDMGMGGMDHGSMDMSAMDHSSMGPMQAHPDSENNNPLVDMQAMITAPKLDDPGLGLRNNGRRVLTYADLRSTFEDPDGRDPSRTIELHLTGHMEKFAWSFNGIKFSDAEPLRLKYGERIRLVLVNDTMMTHPIHLHGMWSDLEDENGNFQVRKHTIDMPPGSRRSYRVTADALGRWAYHCHLLYHMETGMFREVRVEE
;
A
#
# COMPACT_ATOMS: atom_id res chain seq x y z
N MET A 1 5.51 -49.36 30.02
CA MET A 1 4.27 -49.71 30.71
C MET A 1 3.30 -48.56 30.53
N PRO A 2 2.14 -48.69 29.88
CA PRO A 2 1.18 -47.60 29.78
C PRO A 2 0.45 -47.46 31.13
N SER A 3 0.45 -46.24 31.68
CA SER A 3 -0.28 -45.91 32.90
C SER A 3 -1.79 -45.92 32.63
N ILE A 4 -2.51 -46.86 33.23
CA ILE A 4 -3.95 -46.93 33.20
C ILE A 4 -4.51 -45.81 34.10
N LEU A 5 -5.08 -44.76 33.48
CA LEU A 5 -5.82 -43.71 34.18
C LEU A 5 -7.06 -44.36 34.87
N THR A 6 -7.09 -44.30 36.22
CA THR A 6 -8.23 -44.84 36.98
C THR A 6 -9.49 -43.99 36.76
N ARG A 7 -10.69 -44.61 36.80
CA ARG A 7 -12.00 -43.94 36.72
C ARG A 7 -12.10 -42.69 37.64
N ARG A 8 -11.44 -42.74 38.81
CA ARG A 8 -11.43 -41.66 39.79
C ARG A 8 -10.61 -40.44 39.33
N THR A 9 -9.53 -40.65 38.56
CA THR A 9 -8.72 -39.59 37.97
C THR A 9 -9.46 -38.93 36.79
N PHE A 10 -10.20 -39.73 36.00
CA PHE A 10 -11.02 -39.22 34.89
C PHE A 10 -12.21 -38.38 35.38
N VAL A 11 -12.91 -38.79 36.43
CA VAL A 11 -14.04 -38.05 37.04
C VAL A 11 -13.53 -36.76 37.72
N LYS A 12 -12.37 -36.77 38.35
CA LYS A 12 -11.76 -35.54 38.92
C LYS A 12 -11.32 -34.56 37.84
N GLY A 13 -10.81 -35.04 36.71
CA GLY A 13 -10.48 -34.21 35.54
C GLY A 13 -11.71 -33.57 34.91
N LEU A 14 -12.80 -34.30 34.80
CA LEU A 14 -14.10 -33.80 34.29
C LEU A 14 -14.73 -32.76 35.24
N ALA A 15 -14.68 -32.97 36.55
CA ALA A 15 -15.18 -32.01 37.55
C ALA A 15 -14.34 -30.72 37.60
N ALA A 16 -12.99 -30.81 37.46
CA ALA A 16 -12.14 -29.63 37.35
C ALA A 16 -12.34 -28.86 36.06
N GLY A 17 -12.54 -29.55 34.93
CA GLY A 17 -12.85 -28.94 33.63
C GLY A 17 -14.19 -28.22 33.62
N SER A 18 -15.23 -28.80 34.29
CA SER A 18 -16.54 -28.18 34.40
C SER A 18 -16.55 -26.95 35.32
N LEU A 19 -15.73 -26.94 36.38
CA LEU A 19 -15.56 -25.79 37.27
C LEU A 19 -14.81 -24.63 36.58
N LEU A 20 -13.80 -24.92 35.77
CA LEU A 20 -13.06 -23.92 34.99
C LEU A 20 -13.91 -23.34 33.87
N GLY A 21 -14.77 -24.15 33.22
CA GLY A 21 -15.74 -23.67 32.23
C GLY A 21 -16.84 -22.79 32.83
N GLY A 22 -17.32 -23.14 34.03
CA GLY A 22 -18.36 -22.39 34.76
C GLY A 22 -17.88 -21.06 35.33
N LEU A 23 -16.58 -20.88 35.55
CA LEU A 23 -15.97 -19.63 36.04
C LEU A 23 -15.50 -18.69 34.94
N GLY A 24 -15.75 -19.01 33.66
CA GLY A 24 -15.31 -18.17 32.53
C GLY A 24 -13.78 -18.08 32.37
N LEU A 25 -13.03 -18.94 33.04
CA LEU A 25 -11.56 -18.95 33.03
C LEU A 25 -10.95 -19.70 31.83
N TRP A 26 -11.77 -20.38 31.05
CA TRP A 26 -11.39 -20.92 29.75
C TRP A 26 -11.62 -19.84 28.70
N ARG A 27 -10.73 -18.87 28.65
CA ARG A 27 -10.52 -18.11 27.43
C ARG A 27 -9.72 -19.04 26.50
N THR A 28 -10.35 -19.54 25.44
CA THR A 28 -9.59 -20.11 24.32
C THR A 28 -8.61 -19.03 23.88
N PRO A 29 -7.30 -19.31 23.85
CA PRO A 29 -6.34 -18.37 23.32
C PRO A 29 -6.79 -18.00 21.89
N VAL A 30 -6.75 -16.72 21.53
CA VAL A 30 -7.25 -16.19 20.23
C VAL A 30 -6.61 -16.92 19.04
N TRP A 31 -5.40 -17.49 19.21
CA TRP A 31 -4.72 -18.31 18.20
C TRP A 31 -5.33 -19.74 18.00
N ALA A 32 -6.21 -20.20 18.88
CA ALA A 32 -6.86 -21.51 18.75
C ALA A 32 -8.13 -21.47 17.88
N LEU A 33 -8.53 -20.30 17.38
CA LEU A 33 -9.64 -20.13 16.45
C LEU A 33 -9.14 -20.35 15.00
N ASN A 34 -8.76 -21.59 14.67
CA ASN A 34 -8.55 -22.06 13.30
C ASN A 34 -9.90 -22.23 12.57
N GLY A 35 -10.60 -21.16 12.38
CA GLY A 35 -11.77 -21.03 11.54
C GLY A 35 -11.89 -19.58 11.15
N ALA A 36 -12.22 -19.27 9.90
CA ALA A 36 -12.43 -17.91 9.44
C ALA A 36 -13.40 -17.20 10.41
N ALA A 37 -12.83 -16.49 11.40
CA ALA A 37 -13.64 -15.58 12.18
C ALA A 37 -14.21 -14.56 11.19
N PRO A 38 -15.52 -14.29 11.19
CA PRO A 38 -16.08 -13.23 10.36
C PRO A 38 -15.31 -11.96 10.67
N VAL A 39 -15.00 -11.18 9.63
CA VAL A 39 -14.43 -9.84 9.79
C VAL A 39 -15.34 -9.12 10.80
N ASN A 40 -14.77 -8.65 11.91
CA ASN A 40 -15.54 -7.94 12.91
C ASN A 40 -16.04 -6.63 12.27
N GLU A 41 -17.34 -6.53 11.99
CA GLU A 41 -17.97 -5.39 11.33
C GLU A 41 -18.71 -4.54 12.35
N LEU A 42 -18.46 -3.23 12.31
CA LEU A 42 -19.18 -2.21 13.06
C LEU A 42 -19.88 -1.28 12.07
N SER A 43 -21.20 -1.19 12.18
CA SER A 43 -22.05 -0.37 11.31
C SER A 43 -22.81 0.69 12.11
N GLY A 44 -23.11 1.82 11.47
CA GLY A 44 -23.87 2.91 12.07
C GLY A 44 -23.11 4.24 12.01
N ASN A 45 -23.38 5.13 12.97
CA ASN A 45 -22.80 6.48 13.02
C ASN A 45 -22.14 6.82 14.37
N GLU A 46 -22.22 5.93 15.37
CA GLU A 46 -21.55 6.07 16.66
C GLU A 46 -20.65 4.87 16.90
N PHE A 47 -19.36 5.08 17.13
CA PHE A 47 -18.35 4.02 17.26
C PHE A 47 -17.50 4.22 18.51
N GLU A 48 -17.30 3.13 19.25
CA GLU A 48 -16.36 3.05 20.36
C GLU A 48 -15.17 2.19 19.93
N LEU A 49 -14.01 2.82 19.78
CA LEU A 49 -12.78 2.15 19.38
C LEU A 49 -11.74 2.27 20.49
N PHE A 50 -10.89 1.27 20.62
CA PHE A 50 -9.69 1.37 21.44
C PHE A 50 -8.47 0.82 20.68
N ILE A 51 -7.34 1.45 20.89
CA ILE A 51 -6.04 0.99 20.39
C ILE A 51 -5.30 0.39 21.57
N GLY A 52 -4.82 -0.84 21.44
CA GLY A 52 -4.16 -1.57 22.51
C GLY A 52 -3.34 -2.74 22.00
N GLU A 53 -2.63 -3.41 22.89
CA GLU A 53 -1.82 -4.57 22.58
C GLU A 53 -2.64 -5.86 22.54
N THR A 54 -2.34 -6.74 21.59
CA THR A 54 -3.02 -8.03 21.40
C THR A 54 -2.00 -9.10 21.02
N PRO A 55 -2.01 -10.29 21.66
CA PRO A 55 -1.20 -11.42 21.24
C PRO A 55 -1.65 -11.91 19.85
N VAL A 56 -0.68 -12.13 18.96
CA VAL A 56 -0.88 -12.67 17.60
C VAL A 56 0.12 -13.78 17.30
N ASN A 57 -0.17 -14.62 16.33
CA ASN A 57 0.73 -15.66 15.84
C ASN A 57 0.45 -15.95 14.35
N PHE A 58 1.28 -15.41 13.47
CA PHE A 58 1.18 -15.62 12.02
C PHE A 58 2.24 -16.58 11.48
N THR A 59 3.35 -16.74 12.20
CA THR A 59 4.56 -17.46 11.75
C THR A 59 4.84 -18.75 12.52
N GLY A 60 4.03 -19.06 13.53
CA GLY A 60 4.30 -20.07 14.55
C GLY A 60 4.96 -19.51 15.81
N SER A 61 5.35 -18.22 15.79
CA SER A 61 5.93 -17.52 16.95
C SER A 61 4.92 -16.53 17.53
N ALA A 62 4.69 -16.57 18.83
CA ALA A 62 3.83 -15.62 19.51
C ALA A 62 4.49 -14.23 19.52
N ARG A 63 3.74 -13.21 19.14
CA ARG A 63 4.12 -11.79 19.12
C ARG A 63 3.02 -10.94 19.72
N THR A 64 3.33 -9.68 19.97
CA THR A 64 2.35 -8.67 20.39
C THR A 64 2.18 -7.68 19.24
N ALA A 65 0.95 -7.53 18.76
CA ALA A 65 0.56 -6.50 17.80
C ALA A 65 -0.10 -5.32 18.54
N MET A 66 0.01 -4.13 17.97
CA MET A 66 -0.86 -3.01 18.31
C MET A 66 -2.13 -3.13 17.45
N THR A 67 -3.29 -3.13 18.06
CA THR A 67 -4.53 -3.45 17.35
C THR A 67 -5.65 -2.48 17.68
N ILE A 68 -6.65 -2.43 16.82
CA ILE A 68 -7.89 -1.71 17.07
C ILE A 68 -8.97 -2.72 17.46
N ASN A 69 -9.58 -2.51 18.62
CA ASN A 69 -10.57 -3.40 19.23
C ASN A 69 -10.12 -4.87 19.37
N GLY A 70 -8.81 -5.09 19.52
CA GLY A 70 -8.24 -6.42 19.77
C GLY A 70 -8.16 -7.33 18.54
N SER A 71 -8.29 -6.82 17.33
CA SER A 71 -8.17 -7.58 16.08
C SER A 71 -7.18 -6.95 15.10
N LEU A 72 -6.57 -7.78 14.26
CA LEU A 72 -5.72 -7.40 13.14
C LEU A 72 -6.21 -8.11 11.86
N PRO A 73 -6.64 -7.36 10.84
CA PRO A 73 -6.89 -5.92 10.86
C PRO A 73 -7.93 -5.53 11.91
N GLY A 74 -7.98 -4.25 12.25
CA GLY A 74 -9.06 -3.67 13.04
C GLY A 74 -10.44 -3.92 12.41
N PRO A 75 -11.55 -3.62 13.12
CA PRO A 75 -12.90 -3.90 12.62
C PRO A 75 -13.16 -3.22 11.28
N LEU A 76 -13.91 -3.87 10.40
CA LEU A 76 -14.50 -3.22 9.24
C LEU A 76 -15.49 -2.16 9.73
N LEU A 77 -15.22 -0.91 9.46
CA LEU A 77 -16.15 0.18 9.71
C LEU A 77 -17.04 0.38 8.48
N ARG A 78 -18.35 0.42 8.70
CA ARG A 78 -19.31 0.68 7.63
C ARG A 78 -20.13 1.91 7.94
N TRP A 79 -19.88 2.97 7.15
CA TRP A 79 -20.59 4.25 7.24
C TRP A 79 -21.56 4.40 6.07
N ARG A 80 -22.31 5.50 6.10
CA ARG A 80 -23.19 5.88 5.00
C ARG A 80 -22.91 7.32 4.55
N GLU A 81 -22.86 7.54 3.26
CA GLU A 81 -22.73 8.87 2.68
C GLU A 81 -23.88 9.79 3.12
N GLY A 82 -23.51 10.98 3.57
CA GLY A 82 -24.43 11.99 4.08
C GLY A 82 -24.65 11.98 5.60
N ASP A 83 -24.28 10.88 6.28
CA ASP A 83 -24.37 10.80 7.74
C ASP A 83 -23.27 11.63 8.42
N THR A 84 -23.48 11.95 9.69
CA THR A 84 -22.42 12.45 10.57
C THR A 84 -21.98 11.31 11.45
N VAL A 85 -20.70 10.93 11.37
CA VAL A 85 -20.12 9.88 12.20
C VAL A 85 -19.43 10.47 13.43
N THR A 86 -19.51 9.74 14.53
CA THR A 86 -18.81 10.04 15.79
C THR A 86 -18.01 8.80 16.21
N LEU A 87 -16.69 8.92 16.27
CA LEU A 87 -15.82 7.84 16.67
C LEU A 87 -15.03 8.26 17.91
N ARG A 88 -15.26 7.57 19.03
CA ARG A 88 -14.51 7.76 20.27
C ARG A 88 -13.37 6.76 20.32
N VAL A 89 -12.16 7.26 20.14
CA VAL A 89 -10.95 6.44 20.10
C VAL A 89 -10.20 6.57 21.42
N ARG A 90 -10.11 5.46 22.15
CA ARG A 90 -9.37 5.38 23.42
C ARG A 90 -7.99 4.78 23.19
N ASN A 91 -6.96 5.46 23.68
CA ASN A 91 -5.60 4.94 23.72
C ASN A 91 -5.39 4.06 24.97
N ARG A 92 -5.06 2.78 24.76
CA ARG A 92 -4.67 1.83 25.82
C ARG A 92 -3.19 1.44 25.73
N LEU A 93 -2.43 2.05 24.81
CA LEU A 93 -0.99 1.89 24.71
C LEU A 93 -0.28 2.73 25.77
N THR A 94 1.01 2.52 25.91
CA THR A 94 1.90 3.31 26.77
C THR A 94 2.57 4.48 26.04
N ALA A 95 2.30 4.63 24.74
CA ALA A 95 2.77 5.71 23.87
C ALA A 95 1.57 6.41 23.23
N ASP A 96 1.78 7.63 22.72
CA ASP A 96 0.78 8.37 21.96
C ASP A 96 0.37 7.59 20.71
N THR A 97 -0.87 7.74 20.30
CA THR A 97 -1.42 7.09 19.11
C THR A 97 -2.34 8.04 18.33
N SER A 98 -2.78 7.60 17.16
CA SER A 98 -3.70 8.34 16.30
C SER A 98 -4.47 7.39 15.38
N ILE A 99 -5.55 7.88 14.77
CA ILE A 99 -6.16 7.26 13.60
C ILE A 99 -6.30 8.33 12.52
N HIS A 100 -5.70 8.06 11.38
CA HIS A 100 -5.94 8.75 10.13
C HIS A 100 -7.00 7.99 9.31
N TRP A 101 -7.93 8.73 8.72
CA TRP A 101 -9.00 8.22 7.87
C TRP A 101 -8.58 8.38 6.42
N HIS A 102 -7.90 7.38 5.89
CA HIS A 102 -7.21 7.48 4.61
C HIS A 102 -8.16 7.73 3.43
N GLY A 103 -7.91 8.80 2.69
CA GLY A 103 -8.70 9.18 1.52
C GLY A 103 -10.03 9.88 1.84
N ILE A 104 -10.30 10.23 3.10
CA ILE A 104 -11.56 10.83 3.51
C ILE A 104 -11.47 12.37 3.54
N LEU A 105 -12.47 13.02 2.94
CA LEU A 105 -12.65 14.47 3.01
C LEU A 105 -13.30 14.86 4.35
N LEU A 106 -12.54 15.51 5.20
CA LEU A 106 -12.94 15.86 6.57
C LEU A 106 -12.27 17.17 7.03
N PRO A 107 -12.68 17.78 8.14
CA PRO A 107 -11.99 18.92 8.73
C PRO A 107 -10.56 18.55 9.17
N ALA A 108 -9.58 19.45 8.98
CA ALA A 108 -8.17 19.17 9.25
C ALA A 108 -7.89 18.66 10.67
N ASN A 109 -8.61 19.15 11.70
CA ASN A 109 -8.48 18.66 13.07
C ASN A 109 -9.03 17.23 13.28
N MET A 110 -9.69 16.64 12.28
CA MET A 110 -10.19 15.26 12.29
C MET A 110 -9.33 14.32 11.43
N ASP A 111 -8.27 14.84 10.79
CA ASP A 111 -7.39 14.08 9.89
C ASP A 111 -6.51 13.05 10.61
N GLY A 112 -6.19 13.29 11.87
CA GLY A 112 -5.51 12.33 12.72
C GLY A 112 -4.00 12.27 12.57
N VAL A 113 -3.35 13.31 12.03
CA VAL A 113 -1.88 13.39 11.90
C VAL A 113 -1.29 14.20 13.06
N PRO A 114 -0.56 13.57 14.01
CA PRO A 114 0.04 14.27 15.14
C PRO A 114 1.06 15.32 14.68
N GLY A 115 1.04 16.48 15.35
CA GLY A 115 1.96 17.59 15.05
C GLY A 115 1.53 18.48 13.88
N LEU A 116 0.56 18.08 13.06
CA LEU A 116 -0.06 18.91 12.03
C LEU A 116 -1.43 19.42 12.48
N SER A 117 -2.39 18.52 12.60
CA SER A 117 -3.80 18.86 12.83
C SER A 117 -4.26 18.62 14.26
N PHE A 118 -3.56 17.82 15.04
CA PHE A 118 -3.82 17.56 16.46
C PHE A 118 -2.56 17.05 17.18
N HIS A 119 -2.62 16.87 18.51
CA HIS A 119 -1.45 16.50 19.31
C HIS A 119 -1.24 14.98 19.46
N GLY A 120 -2.14 14.16 18.93
CA GLY A 120 -2.19 12.72 19.18
C GLY A 120 -3.13 12.39 20.36
N ILE A 121 -3.30 11.10 20.63
CA ILE A 121 -4.09 10.59 21.75
C ILE A 121 -3.12 10.05 22.79
N GLU A 122 -2.98 10.75 23.91
CA GLU A 122 -2.10 10.36 25.02
C GLU A 122 -2.48 9.01 25.64
N PRO A 123 -1.58 8.30 26.32
CA PRO A 123 -1.88 7.08 27.06
C PRO A 123 -3.05 7.25 28.03
N GLY A 124 -4.08 6.40 27.91
CA GLY A 124 -5.32 6.48 28.68
C GLY A 124 -6.31 7.53 28.18
N GLY A 125 -5.90 8.41 27.25
CA GLY A 125 -6.73 9.46 26.66
C GLY A 125 -7.80 8.93 25.71
N VAL A 126 -8.72 9.84 25.36
CA VAL A 126 -9.78 9.61 24.35
C VAL A 126 -9.81 10.82 23.42
N TYR A 127 -9.83 10.56 22.12
CA TYR A 127 -10.13 11.58 21.11
C TYR A 127 -11.47 11.29 20.44
N VAL A 128 -12.25 12.32 20.17
CA VAL A 128 -13.57 12.20 19.52
C VAL A 128 -13.46 12.78 18.11
N TYR A 129 -13.44 11.91 17.14
CA TYR A 129 -13.56 12.28 15.73
C TYR A 129 -15.04 12.43 15.42
N GLN A 130 -15.45 13.60 14.91
CA GLN A 130 -16.82 13.85 14.49
C GLN A 130 -16.84 14.68 13.22
N PHE A 131 -17.40 14.12 12.15
CA PHE A 131 -17.49 14.81 10.86
C PHE A 131 -18.59 14.24 9.99
N LYS A 132 -19.00 15.03 8.99
CA LYS A 132 -19.97 14.62 7.98
C LYS A 132 -19.26 13.83 6.89
N VAL A 133 -19.77 12.65 6.57
CA VAL A 133 -19.30 11.80 5.47
C VAL A 133 -19.80 12.36 4.14
N ARG A 134 -18.89 12.77 3.25
CA ARG A 134 -19.19 13.49 1.99
C ARG A 134 -19.01 12.67 0.73
N GLN A 135 -18.65 11.39 0.88
CA GLN A 135 -18.24 10.51 -0.20
C GLN A 135 -18.67 9.08 0.11
N HIS A 136 -18.67 8.23 -0.92
CA HIS A 136 -18.89 6.79 -0.80
C HIS A 136 -17.67 6.04 -1.34
N GLY A 137 -17.63 4.72 -1.12
CA GLY A 137 -16.62 3.84 -1.70
C GLY A 137 -15.85 3.01 -0.68
N THR A 138 -14.72 2.48 -1.13
CA THR A 138 -13.81 1.63 -0.37
C THR A 138 -12.59 2.43 0.06
N TYR A 139 -12.33 2.44 1.34
CA TYR A 139 -11.26 3.17 2.02
C TYR A 139 -10.65 2.30 3.11
N TRP A 140 -9.78 2.88 3.91
CA TRP A 140 -9.20 2.24 5.08
C TRP A 140 -8.80 3.28 6.13
N TYR A 141 -8.36 2.85 7.29
CA TYR A 141 -7.89 3.72 8.35
C TYR A 141 -6.66 3.12 9.02
N HIS A 142 -5.75 3.94 9.50
CA HIS A 142 -4.50 3.49 10.11
C HIS A 142 -3.92 4.53 11.07
N SER A 143 -2.93 4.13 11.88
CA SER A 143 -2.20 5.08 12.71
C SER A 143 -1.25 5.93 11.87
N HIS A 144 -1.15 7.19 12.22
CA HIS A 144 -0.13 8.11 11.71
C HIS A 144 0.89 8.49 12.82
N SER A 145 1.07 7.61 13.81
CA SER A 145 1.98 7.78 14.96
C SER A 145 3.16 6.83 14.84
N GLY A 146 4.30 7.32 14.36
CA GLY A 146 5.51 6.53 14.17
C GLY A 146 5.27 5.25 13.37
N LEU A 147 5.76 4.12 13.86
CA LEU A 147 5.68 2.83 13.15
C LEU A 147 4.48 1.95 13.57
N GLN A 148 3.42 2.54 14.14
CA GLN A 148 2.27 1.78 14.64
C GLN A 148 1.45 1.12 13.53
N GLU A 149 1.45 1.66 12.32
CA GLU A 149 0.85 1.04 11.14
C GLU A 149 1.47 -0.33 10.88
N GLN A 150 2.81 -0.43 10.81
CA GLN A 150 3.51 -1.72 10.70
C GLN A 150 3.25 -2.64 11.90
N ALA A 151 3.04 -2.09 13.07
CA ALA A 151 2.74 -2.86 14.28
C ALA A 151 1.30 -3.40 14.32
N GLY A 152 0.41 -3.00 13.38
CA GLY A 152 -0.93 -3.54 13.21
C GLY A 152 -2.10 -2.58 13.44
N VAL A 153 -1.85 -1.27 13.60
CA VAL A 153 -2.92 -0.28 13.81
C VAL A 153 -3.47 0.17 12.46
N TYR A 154 -4.29 -0.67 11.84
CA TYR A 154 -5.00 -0.39 10.58
C TYR A 154 -6.27 -1.24 10.46
N GLY A 155 -7.19 -0.83 9.60
CA GLY A 155 -8.42 -1.56 9.33
C GLY A 155 -9.21 -1.03 8.12
N PRO A 156 -10.12 -1.82 7.56
CA PRO A 156 -10.90 -1.46 6.38
C PRO A 156 -12.08 -0.54 6.73
N LEU A 157 -12.42 0.35 5.80
CA LEU A 157 -13.54 1.27 5.89
C LEU A 157 -14.34 1.23 4.60
N ILE A 158 -15.65 1.01 4.71
CA ILE A 158 -16.59 1.11 3.60
C ILE A 158 -17.59 2.21 3.88
N ILE A 159 -17.86 3.02 2.88
CA ILE A 159 -18.91 4.03 2.92
C ILE A 159 -19.95 3.66 1.87
N GLU A 160 -21.15 3.31 2.35
CA GLU A 160 -22.30 3.01 1.51
C GLU A 160 -22.73 4.25 0.75
N ALA A 161 -22.95 4.11 -0.56
CA ALA A 161 -23.45 5.19 -1.38
C ALA A 161 -24.88 5.56 -1.01
N LYS A 162 -25.20 6.84 -1.07
CA LYS A 162 -26.57 7.35 -0.88
C LYS A 162 -27.46 6.99 -2.05
N GLU A 163 -26.91 7.10 -3.27
CA GLU A 163 -27.59 6.77 -4.51
C GLU A 163 -27.22 5.34 -4.97
N PRO A 164 -28.06 4.65 -5.75
CA PRO A 164 -27.75 3.35 -6.30
C PRO A 164 -26.44 3.38 -7.12
N GLU A 165 -25.60 2.38 -6.92
CA GLU A 165 -24.36 2.22 -7.67
C GLU A 165 -24.63 1.80 -9.13
N PRO A 166 -23.77 2.19 -10.10
CA PRO A 166 -24.02 1.94 -11.53
C PRO A 166 -23.76 0.49 -11.97
N PHE A 167 -23.41 -0.39 -11.06
CA PHE A 167 -23.18 -1.83 -11.29
C PHE A 167 -23.91 -2.67 -10.25
N GLN A 168 -24.11 -3.95 -10.57
CA GLN A 168 -24.84 -4.89 -9.71
C GLN A 168 -23.92 -5.98 -9.21
N TYR A 169 -24.15 -6.43 -7.99
CA TYR A 169 -23.49 -7.57 -7.36
C TYR A 169 -24.45 -8.25 -6.37
N ASP A 170 -24.23 -9.54 -6.13
CA ASP A 170 -25.01 -10.35 -5.19
C ASP A 170 -24.34 -10.42 -3.82
N ARG A 171 -23.00 -10.26 -3.78
CA ARG A 171 -22.20 -10.28 -2.55
C ARG A 171 -21.12 -9.20 -2.59
N ASP A 172 -20.81 -8.70 -1.41
CA ASP A 172 -19.81 -7.65 -1.18
C ASP A 172 -18.77 -8.13 -0.16
N TYR A 173 -17.52 -8.22 -0.55
CA TYR A 173 -16.44 -8.76 0.26
C TYR A 173 -15.24 -7.83 0.31
N VAL A 174 -14.68 -7.64 1.51
CA VAL A 174 -13.41 -6.95 1.71
C VAL A 174 -12.25 -7.95 1.54
N VAL A 175 -11.23 -7.49 0.84
CA VAL A 175 -9.94 -8.15 0.64
C VAL A 175 -8.86 -7.18 1.07
N MET A 176 -8.53 -7.16 2.36
CA MET A 176 -7.46 -6.31 2.87
C MET A 176 -6.15 -7.08 2.86
N LEU A 177 -5.22 -6.61 2.03
CA LEU A 177 -3.85 -7.08 1.94
C LEU A 177 -2.98 -6.32 2.92
N SER A 178 -2.03 -7.00 3.56
CA SER A 178 -1.08 -6.38 4.47
C SER A 178 0.20 -7.21 4.61
N ASP A 179 1.22 -6.61 5.19
CA ASP A 179 2.48 -7.26 5.54
C ASP A 179 2.70 -7.28 7.05
N TRP A 180 3.19 -8.39 7.57
CA TRP A 180 3.50 -8.58 8.98
C TRP A 180 4.97 -8.97 9.14
N THR A 181 5.63 -8.45 10.16
CA THR A 181 6.94 -8.93 10.58
C THR A 181 6.93 -9.28 12.07
N ASP A 182 7.67 -10.33 12.42
CA ASP A 182 7.93 -10.70 13.81
C ASP A 182 9.02 -9.84 14.45
N GLU A 183 9.70 -9.00 13.67
CA GLU A 183 10.68 -8.04 14.15
C GLU A 183 10.00 -6.78 14.71
N ASP A 184 10.64 -6.16 15.69
CA ASP A 184 10.22 -4.82 16.13
C ASP A 184 10.43 -3.80 15.01
N PRO A 185 9.40 -3.03 14.59
CA PRO A 185 9.51 -2.09 13.48
C PRO A 185 10.62 -1.04 13.64
N ALA A 186 10.92 -0.61 14.88
CA ALA A 186 12.01 0.33 15.13
C ALA A 186 13.38 -0.33 14.94
N SER A 187 13.50 -1.62 15.24
CA SER A 187 14.73 -2.40 14.99
C SER A 187 14.92 -2.64 13.50
N LEU A 188 13.85 -2.95 12.75
CA LEU A 188 13.87 -3.06 11.30
C LEU A 188 14.34 -1.76 10.65
N MET A 189 13.78 -0.61 11.05
CA MET A 189 14.23 0.72 10.59
C MET A 189 15.73 0.95 10.85
N LYS A 190 16.23 0.59 12.02
CA LYS A 190 17.66 0.69 12.35
C LYS A 190 18.52 -0.20 11.45
N THR A 191 18.02 -1.37 11.08
CA THR A 191 18.69 -2.30 10.18
C THR A 191 18.78 -1.70 8.78
N LEU A 192 17.68 -1.17 8.22
CA LEU A 192 17.66 -0.49 6.93
C LEU A 192 18.63 0.69 6.88
N LYS A 193 18.70 1.50 7.95
CA LYS A 193 19.66 2.62 8.05
C LYS A 193 21.13 2.20 8.15
N LYS A 194 21.41 0.96 8.55
CA LYS A 194 22.79 0.43 8.60
C LYS A 194 23.17 -0.26 7.29
N GLN A 195 22.23 -0.95 6.70
CA GLN A 195 22.38 -1.73 5.49
C GLN A 195 21.02 -1.78 4.80
N SER A 196 20.78 -0.90 3.86
CA SER A 196 19.50 -0.73 3.18
C SER A 196 19.03 -1.99 2.46
N ASP A 197 19.97 -2.75 1.86
CA ASP A 197 19.70 -3.98 1.14
C ASP A 197 19.69 -5.25 2.03
N TYR A 198 19.59 -5.10 3.38
CA TYR A 198 19.65 -6.23 4.31
C TYR A 198 18.55 -7.26 4.04
N TYR A 199 17.33 -6.80 3.76
CA TYR A 199 16.17 -7.65 3.49
C TYR A 199 15.98 -7.96 2.01
N ASN A 200 16.93 -7.59 1.13
CA ASN A 200 16.88 -8.01 -0.27
C ASN A 200 17.09 -9.52 -0.37
N PHE A 201 15.98 -10.24 -0.57
CA PHE A 201 15.93 -11.69 -0.63
C PHE A 201 16.65 -12.29 -1.83
N HIS A 202 16.81 -11.49 -2.88
CA HIS A 202 17.22 -11.96 -4.21
C HIS A 202 18.51 -11.31 -4.71
N LYS A 203 19.49 -11.07 -3.85
CA LYS A 203 20.78 -10.52 -4.28
C LYS A 203 21.40 -11.35 -5.40
N ARG A 204 21.99 -10.67 -6.39
CA ARG A 204 22.67 -11.31 -7.51
C ARG A 204 23.81 -12.19 -7.03
N THR A 205 23.86 -13.43 -7.51
CA THR A 205 24.84 -14.45 -7.14
C THR A 205 25.92 -14.62 -8.20
N VAL A 206 26.96 -15.42 -7.90
CA VAL A 206 27.96 -15.87 -8.90
C VAL A 206 27.29 -16.70 -10.00
N GLY A 207 26.26 -17.49 -9.66
CA GLY A 207 25.46 -18.24 -10.64
C GLY A 207 24.77 -17.32 -11.63
N ASP A 208 24.14 -16.23 -11.13
CA ASP A 208 23.51 -15.21 -12.01
C ASP A 208 24.55 -14.54 -12.92
N PHE A 209 25.78 -14.30 -12.44
CA PHE A 209 26.85 -13.76 -13.27
C PHE A 209 27.23 -14.71 -14.42
N ILE A 210 27.36 -16.01 -14.13
CA ILE A 210 27.69 -17.02 -15.15
C ILE A 210 26.57 -17.10 -16.19
N ASN A 211 25.33 -17.08 -15.78
CA ASN A 211 24.17 -17.08 -16.67
C ASN A 211 24.14 -15.81 -17.54
N ASP A 212 24.32 -14.63 -16.96
CA ASP A 212 24.39 -13.36 -17.68
C ASP A 212 25.54 -13.37 -18.73
N VAL A 213 26.71 -13.92 -18.38
CA VAL A 213 27.82 -14.05 -19.33
C VAL A 213 27.46 -14.98 -20.49
N SER A 214 26.75 -16.08 -20.23
CA SER A 214 26.29 -17.01 -21.25
C SER A 214 25.27 -16.38 -22.21
N GLU A 215 24.41 -15.50 -21.70
CA GLU A 215 23.33 -14.88 -22.48
C GLU A 215 23.77 -13.58 -23.18
N LYS A 216 24.50 -12.71 -22.51
CA LYS A 216 24.85 -11.34 -22.95
C LYS A 216 26.32 -11.17 -23.35
N GLY A 217 27.17 -12.16 -23.03
CA GLY A 217 28.62 -12.10 -23.21
C GLY A 217 29.33 -11.38 -22.04
N TRP A 218 30.66 -11.65 -21.94
CA TRP A 218 31.51 -11.16 -20.85
C TRP A 218 31.52 -9.64 -20.73
N GLY A 219 31.74 -8.93 -21.86
CA GLY A 219 31.89 -7.47 -21.87
C GLY A 219 30.64 -6.75 -21.34
N ALA A 220 29.47 -7.11 -21.86
CA ALA A 220 28.19 -6.51 -21.44
C ALA A 220 27.87 -6.82 -19.98
N THR A 221 28.10 -8.07 -19.54
CA THR A 221 27.85 -8.46 -18.14
C THR A 221 28.75 -7.71 -17.17
N VAL A 222 30.05 -7.57 -17.47
CA VAL A 222 30.99 -6.83 -16.61
C VAL A 222 30.64 -5.34 -16.58
N ALA A 223 30.27 -4.74 -17.72
CA ALA A 223 29.86 -3.34 -17.80
C ALA A 223 28.60 -3.08 -16.94
N ASP A 224 27.57 -3.93 -17.06
CA ASP A 224 26.36 -3.86 -16.23
C ASP A 224 26.68 -3.94 -14.73
N ARG A 225 27.46 -4.95 -14.32
CA ARG A 225 27.84 -5.12 -12.91
C ARG A 225 28.63 -3.92 -12.36
N LYS A 226 29.55 -3.39 -13.17
CA LYS A 226 30.36 -2.21 -12.80
C LYS A 226 29.47 -0.97 -12.61
N MET A 227 28.52 -0.75 -13.50
CA MET A 227 27.60 0.39 -13.44
C MET A 227 26.75 0.35 -12.17
N TRP A 228 26.11 -0.78 -11.87
CA TRP A 228 25.34 -0.95 -10.63
C TRP A 228 26.20 -0.78 -9.37
N ALA A 229 27.44 -1.30 -9.39
CA ALA A 229 28.37 -1.12 -8.27
C ALA A 229 28.81 0.33 -8.08
N GLN A 230 28.96 1.10 -9.16
CA GLN A 230 29.31 2.54 -9.07
C GLN A 230 28.16 3.37 -8.48
N MET A 231 26.92 2.97 -8.71
CA MET A 231 25.74 3.63 -8.12
C MET A 231 25.47 3.18 -6.66
N ASN A 232 26.19 2.16 -6.16
CA ASN A 232 25.88 1.50 -4.87
C ASN A 232 24.45 0.97 -4.81
N MET A 233 23.92 0.47 -5.94
CA MET A 233 22.55 -0.03 -6.08
C MET A 233 22.53 -1.48 -6.54
N ASN A 234 21.40 -2.15 -6.30
CA ASN A 234 21.18 -3.52 -6.78
C ASN A 234 19.84 -3.59 -7.54
N PRO A 235 19.83 -4.04 -8.82
CA PRO A 235 18.60 -4.09 -9.61
C PRO A 235 17.53 -5.04 -9.09
N THR A 236 17.83 -5.84 -8.06
CA THR A 236 16.87 -6.71 -7.39
C THR A 236 16.25 -6.10 -6.12
N ASP A 237 16.76 -4.94 -5.68
CA ASP A 237 16.32 -4.25 -4.46
C ASP A 237 15.18 -3.28 -4.81
N ILE A 238 13.98 -3.83 -4.96
CA ILE A 238 12.79 -3.09 -5.44
C ILE A 238 11.71 -2.94 -4.37
N ALA A 239 11.95 -3.46 -3.17
CA ALA A 239 10.95 -3.50 -2.10
C ALA A 239 11.47 -3.13 -0.72
N ASP A 240 12.79 -2.83 -0.56
CA ASP A 240 13.48 -2.57 0.72
C ASP A 240 13.29 -3.68 1.77
N VAL A 241 12.03 -4.03 2.05
CA VAL A 241 11.65 -5.09 2.99
C VAL A 241 10.86 -6.15 2.24
N SER A 242 11.31 -7.39 2.33
CA SER A 242 10.79 -8.52 1.53
C SER A 242 10.30 -9.66 2.42
N GLY A 243 9.89 -10.76 1.79
CA GLY A 243 9.59 -12.02 2.46
C GLY A 243 10.76 -12.65 3.23
N ALA A 244 11.92 -11.99 3.29
CA ALA A 244 12.99 -12.35 4.23
C ALA A 244 12.55 -12.18 5.69
N THR A 245 11.68 -11.19 5.96
CA THR A 245 11.08 -10.96 7.28
C THR A 245 9.55 -10.86 7.22
N TYR A 246 8.97 -10.51 6.07
CA TYR A 246 7.52 -10.35 5.93
C TYR A 246 6.78 -11.67 5.74
N THR A 247 5.64 -11.77 6.44
CA THR A 247 4.53 -12.68 6.12
C THR A 247 3.40 -11.86 5.54
N PHE A 248 2.96 -12.21 4.33
CA PHE A 248 1.91 -11.47 3.62
C PHE A 248 0.53 -12.01 4.03
N LEU A 249 -0.38 -11.11 4.38
CA LEU A 249 -1.68 -11.46 4.95
C LEU A 249 -2.84 -11.04 4.05
N ILE A 250 -3.92 -11.82 4.08
CA ILE A 250 -5.25 -11.43 3.60
C ILE A 250 -6.21 -11.43 4.80
N ASN A 251 -6.84 -10.28 5.04
CA ASN A 251 -7.77 -10.10 6.17
C ASN A 251 -7.19 -10.62 7.49
N GLY A 252 -5.89 -10.37 7.72
CA GLY A 252 -5.17 -10.80 8.91
C GLY A 252 -4.86 -12.31 8.98
N GLN A 253 -4.94 -13.03 7.87
CA GLN A 253 -4.61 -14.45 7.81
C GLN A 253 -3.41 -14.71 6.88
N ALA A 254 -2.48 -15.52 7.36
CA ALA A 254 -1.34 -16.01 6.59
C ALA A 254 -1.80 -17.00 5.50
N PRO A 255 -0.99 -17.24 4.45
CA PRO A 255 -1.38 -18.07 3.31
C PRO A 255 -1.87 -19.47 3.68
N ASP A 256 -1.31 -20.10 4.70
CA ASP A 256 -1.66 -21.45 5.13
C ASP A 256 -3.07 -21.54 5.76
N SER A 257 -3.56 -20.43 6.32
CA SER A 257 -4.90 -20.35 6.89
C SER A 257 -6.02 -20.38 5.84
N ASN A 258 -5.68 -20.02 4.59
CA ASN A 258 -6.57 -20.06 3.44
C ASN A 258 -7.94 -19.37 3.67
N PHE A 259 -7.93 -18.06 3.86
CA PHE A 259 -9.16 -17.27 4.02
C PHE A 259 -10.17 -17.60 2.91
N THR A 260 -11.45 -17.78 3.26
CA THR A 260 -12.46 -18.25 2.31
C THR A 260 -13.65 -17.28 2.21
N TRP A 261 -13.97 -16.86 0.98
CA TRP A 261 -15.19 -16.14 0.63
C TRP A 261 -16.15 -17.11 -0.06
N LEU A 262 -17.40 -17.16 0.40
CA LEU A 262 -18.39 -18.09 -0.10
C LEU A 262 -19.25 -17.47 -1.22
N PHE A 263 -19.50 -18.23 -2.27
CA PHE A 263 -20.40 -17.83 -3.35
C PHE A 263 -21.27 -18.98 -3.83
N ARG A 264 -22.30 -18.66 -4.61
CA ARG A 264 -23.08 -19.63 -5.41
C ARG A 264 -22.75 -19.42 -6.89
N PRO A 265 -22.63 -20.49 -7.69
CA PRO A 265 -22.40 -20.36 -9.12
C PRO A 265 -23.42 -19.41 -9.78
N GLY A 266 -22.92 -18.45 -10.57
CA GLY A 266 -23.73 -17.41 -11.22
C GLY A 266 -23.94 -16.14 -10.40
N GLU A 267 -23.51 -16.09 -9.13
CA GLU A 267 -23.49 -14.83 -8.37
C GLU A 267 -22.35 -13.93 -8.85
N LYS A 268 -22.62 -12.62 -8.86
CA LYS A 268 -21.62 -11.56 -9.04
C LYS A 268 -21.07 -11.14 -7.69
N LEU A 269 -19.76 -11.23 -7.53
CA LEU A 269 -19.10 -10.83 -6.30
C LEU A 269 -18.39 -9.50 -6.51
N ARG A 270 -18.62 -8.53 -5.62
CA ARG A 270 -17.76 -7.37 -5.48
C ARG A 270 -16.65 -7.72 -4.51
N LEU A 271 -15.41 -7.59 -4.95
CA LEU A 271 -14.24 -7.72 -4.11
C LEU A 271 -13.63 -6.33 -3.95
N ARG A 272 -13.59 -5.83 -2.71
CA ARG A 272 -13.02 -4.54 -2.34
C ARG A 272 -11.57 -4.76 -1.91
N LEU A 273 -10.67 -4.59 -2.86
CA LEU A 273 -9.24 -4.75 -2.65
C LEU A 273 -8.68 -3.50 -1.95
N ILE A 274 -8.01 -3.68 -0.83
CA ILE A 274 -7.36 -2.62 -0.06
C ILE A 274 -5.93 -3.06 0.19
N ASN A 275 -4.94 -2.26 -0.15
CA ASN A 275 -3.57 -2.52 0.25
C ASN A 275 -3.20 -1.67 1.47
N GLY A 276 -3.34 -2.24 2.66
CA GLY A 276 -2.95 -1.64 3.95
C GLY A 276 -1.60 -2.14 4.45
N SER A 277 -0.66 -2.44 3.55
CA SER A 277 0.71 -2.80 3.88
C SER A 277 1.54 -1.58 4.27
N ALA A 278 2.56 -1.78 5.08
CA ALA A 278 3.54 -0.73 5.36
C ALA A 278 4.50 -0.50 4.18
N MET A 279 4.90 -1.56 3.46
CA MET A 279 5.91 -1.46 2.38
C MET A 279 5.55 -2.24 1.12
N THR A 280 4.62 -3.21 1.17
CA THR A 280 4.48 -4.21 0.11
C THR A 280 3.49 -3.79 -0.97
N TYR A 281 3.95 -3.77 -2.22
CA TYR A 281 3.09 -3.76 -3.41
C TYR A 281 2.66 -5.19 -3.74
N PHE A 282 1.42 -5.38 -4.16
CA PHE A 282 0.92 -6.69 -4.58
C PHE A 282 0.48 -6.70 -6.04
N ASP A 283 0.82 -7.80 -6.73
CA ASP A 283 0.24 -8.15 -8.01
C ASP A 283 -0.87 -9.19 -7.77
N VAL A 284 -2.13 -8.79 -8.01
CA VAL A 284 -3.32 -9.55 -7.67
C VAL A 284 -3.94 -10.16 -8.90
N ARG A 285 -4.22 -11.47 -8.85
CA ARG A 285 -4.93 -12.21 -9.89
C ARG A 285 -5.79 -13.33 -9.31
N ILE A 286 -6.77 -13.75 -10.08
CA ILE A 286 -7.60 -14.94 -9.78
C ILE A 286 -7.51 -15.83 -11.01
N PRO A 287 -6.62 -16.85 -11.03
CA PRO A 287 -6.41 -17.69 -12.21
C PRO A 287 -7.73 -18.29 -12.73
N GLY A 288 -7.98 -18.12 -14.03
CA GLY A 288 -9.19 -18.59 -14.70
C GLY A 288 -10.43 -17.71 -14.51
N LEU A 289 -10.30 -16.53 -13.87
CA LEU A 289 -11.39 -15.60 -13.65
C LEU A 289 -10.97 -14.17 -13.97
N LYS A 290 -11.73 -13.48 -14.82
CA LYS A 290 -11.52 -12.05 -15.10
C LYS A 290 -12.02 -11.21 -13.94
N MET A 291 -11.31 -10.13 -13.66
CA MET A 291 -11.68 -9.08 -12.71
C MET A 291 -12.10 -7.84 -13.49
N THR A 292 -13.33 -7.39 -13.32
CA THR A 292 -13.81 -6.13 -13.91
C THR A 292 -13.68 -5.03 -12.88
N VAL A 293 -12.68 -4.16 -13.06
CA VAL A 293 -12.46 -2.99 -12.18
C VAL A 293 -13.58 -2.00 -12.39
N VAL A 294 -14.25 -1.59 -11.32
CA VAL A 294 -15.41 -0.67 -11.31
C VAL A 294 -15.19 0.57 -10.45
N ALA A 295 -14.22 0.54 -9.55
CA ALA A 295 -13.82 1.69 -8.75
C ALA A 295 -12.31 1.67 -8.47
N ALA A 296 -11.72 2.85 -8.30
CA ALA A 296 -10.35 3.08 -7.87
C ALA A 296 -10.35 4.19 -6.82
N ASP A 297 -9.64 3.97 -5.69
CA ASP A 297 -9.55 4.90 -4.57
C ASP A 297 -10.93 5.42 -4.12
N GLY A 298 -11.90 4.49 -4.00
CA GLY A 298 -13.26 4.74 -3.54
C GLY A 298 -14.23 5.26 -4.60
N LEU A 299 -13.75 5.78 -5.74
CA LEU A 299 -14.59 6.43 -6.75
C LEU A 299 -14.78 5.55 -7.99
N HIS A 300 -15.98 5.65 -8.60
CA HIS A 300 -16.32 4.83 -9.76
C HIS A 300 -15.48 5.19 -10.99
N VAL A 301 -15.01 4.13 -11.67
CA VAL A 301 -14.34 4.24 -12.98
C VAL A 301 -15.15 3.53 -14.05
N LYS A 302 -14.89 3.86 -15.31
CA LYS A 302 -15.45 3.10 -16.44
C LYS A 302 -14.96 1.67 -16.35
N PRO A 303 -15.85 0.66 -16.42
CA PRO A 303 -15.48 -0.74 -16.19
C PRO A 303 -14.39 -1.24 -17.14
N VAL A 304 -13.36 -1.87 -16.58
CA VAL A 304 -12.25 -2.46 -17.33
C VAL A 304 -12.01 -3.89 -16.85
N SER A 305 -12.07 -4.87 -17.78
CA SER A 305 -11.82 -6.27 -17.46
C SER A 305 -10.35 -6.63 -17.67
N VAL A 306 -9.72 -7.20 -16.64
CA VAL A 306 -8.30 -7.57 -16.62
C VAL A 306 -8.10 -8.98 -16.05
N ASP A 307 -6.92 -9.55 -16.29
CA ASP A 307 -6.48 -10.80 -15.65
C ASP A 307 -5.75 -10.55 -14.35
N GLU A 308 -5.07 -9.40 -14.26
CA GLU A 308 -4.18 -9.04 -13.16
C GLU A 308 -4.16 -7.53 -12.95
N LEU A 309 -3.92 -7.10 -11.73
CA LEU A 309 -3.66 -5.70 -11.41
C LEU A 309 -2.57 -5.59 -10.34
N ARG A 310 -1.73 -4.56 -10.43
CA ARG A 310 -0.88 -4.12 -9.33
C ARG A 310 -1.66 -3.17 -8.45
N ILE A 311 -1.55 -3.38 -7.14
CA ILE A 311 -2.10 -2.46 -6.15
C ILE A 311 -0.95 -1.90 -5.30
N ALA A 312 -0.71 -0.60 -5.41
CA ALA A 312 0.28 0.10 -4.60
C ALA A 312 -0.17 0.19 -3.14
N VAL A 313 0.78 0.46 -2.24
CA VAL A 313 0.44 0.72 -0.83
C VAL A 313 -0.54 1.89 -0.76
N ALA A 314 -1.57 1.75 0.04
CA ALA A 314 -2.68 2.68 0.27
C ALA A 314 -3.70 2.81 -0.87
N GLU A 315 -3.50 2.21 -2.04
CA GLU A 315 -4.53 2.19 -3.07
C GLU A 315 -5.69 1.25 -2.72
N THR A 316 -6.85 1.54 -3.31
CA THR A 316 -8.01 0.63 -3.28
C THR A 316 -8.57 0.42 -4.68
N TYR A 317 -9.03 -0.80 -4.96
CA TYR A 317 -9.76 -1.14 -6.19
C TYR A 317 -10.97 -2.01 -5.86
N ASP A 318 -12.10 -1.70 -6.48
CA ASP A 318 -13.25 -2.59 -6.44
C ASP A 318 -13.36 -3.33 -7.77
N VAL A 319 -13.46 -4.65 -7.67
CA VAL A 319 -13.60 -5.51 -8.85
C VAL A 319 -14.86 -6.37 -8.75
N ILE A 320 -15.54 -6.54 -9.88
CA ILE A 320 -16.64 -7.50 -10.02
C ILE A 320 -16.06 -8.76 -10.67
N VAL A 321 -16.39 -9.92 -10.06
CA VAL A 321 -16.04 -11.24 -10.58
C VAL A 321 -17.29 -12.15 -10.64
N GLU A 322 -17.34 -13.06 -11.62
CA GLU A 322 -18.47 -13.97 -11.86
C GLU A 322 -17.96 -15.43 -11.83
N PRO A 323 -17.72 -16.01 -10.65
CA PRO A 323 -17.18 -17.36 -10.55
C PRO A 323 -18.21 -18.41 -10.97
N ALA A 324 -17.81 -19.34 -11.86
CA ALA A 324 -18.67 -20.37 -12.41
C ALA A 324 -18.32 -21.79 -11.91
N THR A 325 -17.09 -22.02 -11.47
CA THR A 325 -16.62 -23.33 -10.96
C THR A 325 -16.62 -23.37 -9.44
N GLU A 326 -16.31 -24.53 -8.82
CA GLU A 326 -16.46 -24.72 -7.38
C GLU A 326 -15.50 -23.86 -6.52
N ALA A 327 -14.29 -23.59 -7.00
CA ALA A 327 -13.31 -22.82 -6.24
C ALA A 327 -12.28 -22.12 -7.14
N TYR A 328 -11.80 -20.95 -6.68
CA TYR A 328 -10.74 -20.16 -7.29
C TYR A 328 -9.78 -19.63 -6.22
N THR A 329 -8.49 -19.57 -6.52
CA THR A 329 -7.52 -18.89 -5.65
C THR A 329 -7.44 -17.41 -5.99
N LEU A 330 -7.76 -16.53 -5.02
CA LEU A 330 -7.30 -15.14 -5.07
C LEU A 330 -5.83 -15.15 -4.64
N PHE A 331 -4.95 -14.73 -5.52
CA PHE A 331 -3.50 -14.79 -5.35
C PHE A 331 -2.91 -13.39 -5.47
N ALA A 332 -2.23 -12.94 -4.43
CA ALA A 332 -1.58 -11.64 -4.33
C ALA A 332 -0.11 -11.86 -4.04
N GLN A 333 0.73 -11.83 -5.07
CA GLN A 333 2.19 -11.97 -4.93
C GLN A 333 2.84 -10.62 -4.65
N ALA A 334 3.85 -10.60 -3.78
CA ALA A 334 4.66 -9.40 -3.58
C ALA A 334 5.39 -9.02 -4.88
N MET A 335 5.55 -7.71 -5.13
CA MET A 335 6.16 -7.18 -6.35
C MET A 335 7.56 -7.76 -6.59
N ASP A 336 8.34 -7.98 -5.53
CA ASP A 336 9.69 -8.54 -5.57
C ASP A 336 9.73 -10.08 -5.70
N ARG A 337 8.56 -10.74 -5.67
CA ARG A 337 8.43 -12.22 -5.74
C ARG A 337 9.01 -12.96 -4.54
N SER A 338 9.17 -12.32 -3.39
CA SER A 338 9.66 -12.96 -2.17
C SER A 338 8.59 -13.78 -1.42
N GLY A 339 7.32 -13.65 -1.82
CA GLY A 339 6.21 -14.38 -1.24
C GLY A 339 4.85 -13.92 -1.76
N TYR A 340 3.79 -14.40 -1.12
CA TYR A 340 2.41 -14.09 -1.53
C TYR A 340 1.45 -14.17 -0.35
N ALA A 341 0.32 -13.47 -0.48
CA ALA A 341 -0.89 -13.71 0.28
C ALA A 341 -1.90 -14.45 -0.59
N ARG A 342 -2.77 -15.27 -0.01
CA ARG A 342 -3.82 -15.98 -0.75
C ARG A 342 -5.11 -16.18 0.05
N GLY A 343 -6.22 -16.34 -0.68
CA GLY A 343 -7.48 -16.80 -0.16
C GLY A 343 -8.23 -17.60 -1.23
N THR A 344 -9.36 -18.19 -0.87
CA THR A 344 -10.17 -18.98 -1.79
C THR A 344 -11.58 -18.41 -1.91
N LEU A 345 -12.03 -18.16 -3.14
CA LEU A 345 -13.44 -18.05 -3.46
C LEU A 345 -13.98 -19.48 -3.60
N ALA A 346 -15.01 -19.86 -2.86
CA ALA A 346 -15.48 -21.24 -2.81
C ALA A 346 -16.99 -21.34 -2.68
N THR A 347 -17.57 -22.44 -3.18
CA THR A 347 -19.00 -22.73 -3.01
C THR A 347 -19.33 -23.34 -1.64
N ARG A 348 -18.32 -23.86 -0.93
CA ARG A 348 -18.45 -24.50 0.39
C ARG A 348 -17.22 -24.21 1.26
N PRO A 349 -17.38 -24.13 2.59
CA PRO A 349 -16.24 -24.02 3.50
C PRO A 349 -15.26 -25.19 3.36
N GLY A 350 -13.98 -24.93 3.61
CA GLY A 350 -12.90 -25.94 3.57
C GLY A 350 -12.40 -26.32 2.19
N MET A 351 -12.93 -25.73 1.13
CA MET A 351 -12.40 -25.91 -0.22
C MET A 351 -11.13 -25.10 -0.44
N SER A 352 -10.30 -25.57 -1.35
CA SER A 352 -9.13 -24.84 -1.85
C SER A 352 -9.00 -25.04 -3.35
N ALA A 353 -8.39 -24.09 -4.04
CA ALA A 353 -8.00 -24.22 -5.44
C ALA A 353 -6.46 -24.24 -5.55
N ALA A 354 -5.96 -24.58 -6.73
CA ALA A 354 -4.52 -24.60 -6.99
C ALA A 354 -3.90 -23.22 -6.76
N VAL A 355 -2.80 -23.17 -6.03
CA VAL A 355 -2.02 -21.97 -5.83
C VAL A 355 -1.03 -21.84 -6.98
N PRO A 356 -1.03 -20.74 -7.75
CA PRO A 356 -0.08 -20.56 -8.82
C PRO A 356 1.36 -20.42 -8.29
N ALA A 357 2.34 -20.79 -9.12
CA ALA A 357 3.71 -20.45 -8.83
C ALA A 357 3.90 -18.92 -8.86
N LEU A 358 4.90 -18.43 -8.12
CA LEU A 358 5.37 -17.06 -8.25
C LEU A 358 5.87 -16.81 -9.67
N ASP A 359 5.62 -15.63 -10.18
CA ASP A 359 6.18 -15.19 -11.47
C ASP A 359 7.71 -15.04 -11.38
N PRO A 360 8.42 -14.99 -12.51
CA PRO A 360 9.85 -14.72 -12.52
C PRO A 360 10.18 -13.42 -11.78
N ARG A 361 11.30 -13.44 -11.07
CA ARG A 361 11.82 -12.28 -10.34
C ARG A 361 12.09 -11.11 -11.29
N PRO A 362 11.54 -9.92 -11.04
CA PRO A 362 11.81 -8.74 -11.85
C PRO A 362 13.21 -8.16 -11.56
N LEU A 363 13.76 -7.47 -12.54
CA LEU A 363 15.01 -6.71 -12.44
C LEU A 363 14.76 -5.30 -12.96
N VAL A 364 15.11 -4.29 -12.19
CA VAL A 364 15.11 -2.89 -12.65
C VAL A 364 16.19 -2.73 -13.73
N SER A 365 15.88 -2.06 -14.82
CA SER A 365 16.81 -1.68 -15.85
C SER A 365 17.14 -0.17 -15.78
N MET A 366 18.18 0.25 -16.50
CA MET A 366 18.51 1.68 -16.65
C MET A 366 17.37 2.44 -17.35
N ASP A 367 16.70 1.80 -18.32
CA ASP A 367 15.53 2.39 -18.99
C ASP A 367 14.36 2.60 -18.03
N ASP A 368 14.15 1.67 -17.09
CA ASP A 368 13.12 1.83 -16.05
C ASP A 368 13.39 3.07 -15.20
N MET A 369 14.65 3.39 -14.93
CA MET A 369 15.06 4.54 -14.12
C MET A 369 15.15 5.86 -14.92
N GLY A 370 14.84 5.84 -16.21
CA GLY A 370 15.00 7.03 -17.07
C GLY A 370 16.46 7.38 -17.36
N MET A 371 17.36 6.41 -17.25
CA MET A 371 18.80 6.53 -17.54
C MET A 371 19.19 5.85 -18.85
N GLY A 372 18.21 5.47 -19.67
CA GLY A 372 18.43 4.86 -20.99
C GLY A 372 19.14 5.83 -21.94
N GLY A 373 20.08 5.29 -22.73
CA GLY A 373 20.90 6.07 -23.67
C GLY A 373 22.35 6.32 -23.22
N MET A 374 22.73 5.92 -21.99
CA MET A 374 24.14 5.87 -21.61
C MET A 374 24.82 4.72 -22.37
N ASP A 375 25.73 5.05 -23.29
CA ASP A 375 26.57 4.07 -23.95
C ASP A 375 27.45 3.38 -22.89
N HIS A 376 27.44 2.04 -22.90
CA HIS A 376 28.10 1.19 -21.90
C HIS A 376 29.65 1.37 -21.84
N GLY A 377 30.22 2.33 -22.55
CA GLY A 377 31.66 2.52 -22.71
C GLY A 377 32.26 3.84 -22.24
N SER A 378 31.51 4.93 -22.10
CA SER A 378 32.08 6.22 -21.65
C SER A 378 31.07 7.07 -20.92
N MET A 379 31.44 7.60 -19.74
CA MET A 379 30.70 8.66 -19.05
C MET A 379 30.96 10.05 -19.70
N ASP A 380 31.33 10.10 -20.96
CA ASP A 380 31.56 11.36 -21.66
C ASP A 380 30.24 11.84 -22.30
N MET A 381 29.58 12.74 -21.58
CA MET A 381 28.32 13.37 -22.02
C MET A 381 28.42 14.14 -23.34
N SER A 382 29.65 14.42 -23.81
CA SER A 382 29.89 15.17 -25.06
C SER A 382 29.75 14.30 -26.33
N ALA A 383 29.64 12.96 -26.21
CA ALA A 383 29.59 12.02 -27.32
C ALA A 383 28.17 11.49 -27.61
N MET A 384 27.14 11.93 -26.90
CA MET A 384 25.76 11.47 -27.10
C MET A 384 25.11 12.15 -28.32
N ASP A 385 24.47 11.36 -29.16
CA ASP A 385 23.59 11.86 -30.21
C ASP A 385 22.25 12.31 -29.61
N HIS A 386 22.17 13.59 -29.28
CA HIS A 386 20.98 14.24 -28.69
C HIS A 386 19.79 14.35 -29.68
N SER A 387 19.92 13.98 -30.93
CA SER A 387 18.88 14.19 -31.96
C SER A 387 17.72 13.19 -31.86
N SER A 388 17.88 12.08 -31.14
CA SER A 388 16.87 11.03 -30.96
C SER A 388 16.31 10.95 -29.53
N MET A 389 16.83 11.74 -28.58
CA MET A 389 16.37 11.76 -27.20
C MET A 389 15.25 12.82 -27.02
N GLY A 390 14.23 12.48 -26.23
CA GLY A 390 13.27 13.45 -25.74
C GLY A 390 13.94 14.56 -24.91
N PRO A 391 13.22 15.62 -24.54
CA PRO A 391 13.80 16.69 -23.72
C PRO A 391 14.31 16.11 -22.39
N MET A 392 15.55 16.49 -22.03
CA MET A 392 16.14 16.08 -20.75
C MET A 392 15.33 16.66 -19.58
N GLN A 393 15.15 15.87 -18.53
CA GLN A 393 14.51 16.32 -17.30
C GLN A 393 15.39 17.37 -16.61
N ALA A 394 14.81 18.51 -16.26
CA ALA A 394 15.48 19.52 -15.43
C ALA A 394 15.35 19.16 -13.95
N HIS A 395 16.40 19.43 -13.17
CA HIS A 395 16.44 19.16 -11.75
C HIS A 395 16.65 20.44 -10.92
N PRO A 396 16.05 20.53 -9.72
CA PRO A 396 16.29 21.65 -8.81
C PRO A 396 17.75 21.74 -8.36
N ASP A 397 18.24 22.96 -8.14
CA ASP A 397 19.60 23.19 -7.64
C ASP A 397 19.87 22.50 -6.29
N SER A 398 18.82 22.29 -5.49
CA SER A 398 18.89 21.59 -4.19
C SER A 398 19.31 20.11 -4.29
N GLU A 399 19.24 19.53 -5.47
CA GLU A 399 19.65 18.14 -5.74
C GLU A 399 21.09 18.04 -6.19
N ASN A 400 21.66 19.12 -6.73
CA ASN A 400 23.01 19.13 -7.28
C ASN A 400 24.05 18.96 -6.16
N ASN A 401 24.90 17.93 -6.29
CA ASN A 401 25.91 17.58 -5.28
C ASN A 401 25.33 17.34 -3.87
N ASN A 402 24.07 16.97 -3.77
CA ASN A 402 23.40 16.70 -2.51
C ASN A 402 23.76 15.30 -2.00
N PRO A 403 24.33 15.17 -0.77
CA PRO A 403 24.71 13.86 -0.23
C PRO A 403 23.52 12.94 0.11
N LEU A 404 22.29 13.39 -0.07
CA LEU A 404 21.05 12.63 0.13
C LEU A 404 20.39 12.25 -1.20
N VAL A 405 21.01 12.54 -2.35
CA VAL A 405 20.53 12.22 -3.69
C VAL A 405 21.60 11.40 -4.39
N ASP A 406 21.31 10.16 -4.74
CA ASP A 406 22.28 9.26 -5.38
C ASP A 406 22.03 9.06 -6.88
N MET A 407 20.86 9.48 -7.39
CA MET A 407 20.57 9.49 -8.83
C MET A 407 19.58 10.59 -9.22
N GLN A 408 19.53 10.89 -10.49
CA GLN A 408 18.59 11.80 -11.13
C GLN A 408 18.17 11.19 -12.46
N ALA A 409 16.86 11.09 -12.72
CA ALA A 409 16.35 10.55 -13.98
C ALA A 409 16.61 11.55 -15.12
N MET A 410 17.30 11.14 -16.17
CA MET A 410 17.65 12.01 -17.30
C MET A 410 16.48 12.18 -18.27
N ILE A 411 15.70 11.11 -18.48
CA ILE A 411 14.55 11.06 -19.38
C ILE A 411 13.37 10.51 -18.60
N THR A 412 12.30 11.25 -18.54
CA THR A 412 11.09 10.85 -17.82
C THR A 412 9.88 10.78 -18.74
N ALA A 413 8.93 9.91 -18.40
CA ALA A 413 7.66 9.77 -19.11
C ALA A 413 6.51 9.52 -18.13
N PRO A 414 5.26 9.79 -18.49
CA PRO A 414 4.11 9.53 -17.61
C PRO A 414 3.94 8.06 -17.23
N LYS A 415 4.36 7.14 -18.10
CA LYS A 415 4.25 5.68 -17.90
C LYS A 415 2.84 5.26 -17.44
N LEU A 416 1.82 5.89 -17.99
CA LEU A 416 0.43 5.58 -17.63
C LEU A 416 -0.04 4.26 -18.22
N ASP A 417 0.50 3.85 -19.35
CA ASP A 417 0.21 2.62 -20.09
C ASP A 417 1.12 1.43 -19.68
N ASP A 418 2.13 1.68 -18.84
CA ASP A 418 3.04 0.64 -18.34
C ASP A 418 2.39 -0.13 -17.18
N PRO A 419 2.21 -1.46 -17.26
CA PRO A 419 1.69 -2.27 -16.17
C PRO A 419 2.65 -2.38 -14.98
N GLY A 420 3.89 -1.98 -15.17
CA GLY A 420 4.94 -2.00 -14.15
C GLY A 420 5.93 -3.17 -14.27
N LEU A 421 6.98 -3.03 -13.51
CA LEU A 421 8.10 -3.99 -13.46
C LEU A 421 7.62 -5.41 -13.12
N GLY A 422 8.01 -6.40 -13.94
CA GLY A 422 7.64 -7.81 -13.78
C GLY A 422 6.23 -8.17 -14.27
N LEU A 423 5.48 -7.21 -14.82
CA LEU A 423 4.14 -7.44 -15.38
C LEU A 423 4.09 -7.27 -16.90
N ARG A 424 5.10 -6.64 -17.50
CA ARG A 424 5.22 -6.48 -18.96
C ARG A 424 5.38 -7.85 -19.62
N ASN A 425 4.65 -8.09 -20.70
CA ASN A 425 4.78 -9.29 -21.55
C ASN A 425 4.60 -10.63 -20.79
N ASN A 426 3.84 -10.63 -19.69
CA ASN A 426 3.60 -11.82 -18.88
C ASN A 426 2.45 -12.71 -19.42
N GLY A 427 1.91 -12.39 -20.59
CA GLY A 427 0.81 -13.12 -21.23
C GLY A 427 -0.57 -12.85 -20.64
N ARG A 428 -0.70 -11.92 -19.69
CA ARG A 428 -1.95 -11.53 -19.05
C ARG A 428 -2.32 -10.09 -19.42
N ARG A 429 -3.62 -9.78 -19.45
CA ARG A 429 -4.10 -8.40 -19.52
C ARG A 429 -3.99 -7.79 -18.14
N VAL A 430 -3.01 -6.93 -17.93
CA VAL A 430 -2.77 -6.21 -16.68
C VAL A 430 -3.42 -4.84 -16.73
N LEU A 431 -4.00 -4.39 -15.61
CA LEU A 431 -4.50 -3.03 -15.45
C LEU A 431 -3.36 -2.03 -15.52
N THR A 432 -3.57 -0.94 -16.23
CA THR A 432 -2.65 0.21 -16.26
C THR A 432 -3.38 1.49 -15.83
N TYR A 433 -2.64 2.52 -15.44
CA TYR A 433 -3.27 3.82 -15.14
C TYR A 433 -3.97 4.40 -16.38
N ALA A 434 -3.45 4.15 -17.59
CA ALA A 434 -4.10 4.56 -18.84
C ALA A 434 -5.51 3.97 -19.03
N ASP A 435 -5.80 2.84 -18.41
CA ASP A 435 -7.13 2.23 -18.45
C ASP A 435 -8.16 2.92 -17.55
N LEU A 436 -7.68 3.57 -16.49
CA LEU A 436 -8.55 4.19 -15.49
C LEU A 436 -9.14 5.50 -16.03
N ARG A 437 -10.46 5.57 -16.06
CA ARG A 437 -11.23 6.75 -16.42
C ARG A 437 -12.37 6.93 -15.44
N SER A 438 -12.46 8.09 -14.78
CA SER A 438 -13.63 8.41 -13.94
C SER A 438 -14.93 8.32 -14.74
N THR A 439 -16.03 7.97 -14.07
CA THR A 439 -17.37 7.95 -14.67
C THR A 439 -17.99 9.35 -14.75
N PHE A 440 -17.33 10.35 -14.19
CA PHE A 440 -17.71 11.75 -14.15
C PHE A 440 -16.65 12.62 -14.84
N GLU A 441 -17.05 13.81 -15.25
CA GLU A 441 -16.17 14.84 -15.83
C GLU A 441 -15.35 15.52 -14.73
N ASP A 442 -14.36 16.34 -15.13
CA ASP A 442 -13.54 17.14 -14.21
C ASP A 442 -14.44 17.97 -13.28
N PRO A 443 -14.46 17.69 -11.96
CA PRO A 443 -15.42 18.32 -11.06
C PRO A 443 -15.21 19.82 -10.82
N ASP A 444 -14.01 20.33 -11.06
CA ASP A 444 -13.71 21.76 -10.94
C ASP A 444 -13.81 22.48 -12.30
N GLY A 445 -13.34 21.85 -13.36
CA GLY A 445 -13.36 22.37 -14.72
C GLY A 445 -12.45 23.58 -15.00
N ARG A 446 -11.83 24.16 -13.97
CA ARG A 446 -10.90 25.30 -14.13
C ARG A 446 -9.51 24.84 -14.52
N ASP A 447 -8.80 25.64 -15.29
CA ASP A 447 -7.37 25.41 -15.50
C ASP A 447 -6.56 25.73 -14.23
N PRO A 448 -5.45 25.02 -14.00
CA PRO A 448 -4.55 25.30 -12.89
C PRO A 448 -3.95 26.71 -12.98
N SER A 449 -3.99 27.46 -11.87
CA SER A 449 -3.42 28.83 -11.80
C SER A 449 -1.89 28.85 -11.83
N ARG A 450 -1.26 27.78 -11.34
CA ARG A 450 0.20 27.57 -11.31
C ARG A 450 0.55 26.09 -11.23
N THR A 451 1.80 25.79 -11.53
CA THR A 451 2.37 24.45 -11.41
C THR A 451 3.42 24.42 -10.31
N ILE A 452 3.42 23.37 -9.51
CA ILE A 452 4.46 23.05 -8.54
C ILE A 452 5.04 21.68 -8.96
N GLU A 453 6.33 21.65 -9.26
CA GLU A 453 7.06 20.42 -9.57
C GLU A 453 7.85 19.97 -8.33
N LEU A 454 7.74 18.69 -8.00
CA LEU A 454 8.43 18.05 -6.89
C LEU A 454 9.09 16.77 -7.38
N HIS A 455 10.35 16.63 -7.03
CA HIS A 455 11.15 15.46 -7.32
C HIS A 455 11.17 14.52 -6.13
N LEU A 456 10.87 13.25 -6.36
CA LEU A 456 11.02 12.18 -5.37
C LEU A 456 12.48 11.75 -5.42
N THR A 457 13.21 12.02 -4.35
CA THR A 457 14.65 11.83 -4.29
C THR A 457 15.05 10.93 -3.13
N GLY A 458 16.17 10.25 -3.25
CA GLY A 458 16.65 9.34 -2.23
C GLY A 458 18.13 9.03 -2.34
N HIS A 459 18.61 8.32 -1.35
CA HIS A 459 19.93 7.71 -1.32
C HIS A 459 19.79 6.29 -0.78
N MET A 460 19.87 5.31 -1.66
CA MET A 460 19.64 3.90 -1.33
C MET A 460 20.52 3.44 -0.17
N GLU A 461 21.84 3.60 -0.26
CA GLU A 461 22.77 3.10 0.76
C GLU A 461 22.56 3.74 2.14
N LYS A 462 22.18 5.04 2.19
CA LYS A 462 21.92 5.76 3.46
C LYS A 462 20.50 5.55 3.97
N PHE A 463 19.65 4.93 3.19
CA PHE A 463 18.22 4.81 3.44
C PHE A 463 17.61 6.16 3.85
N ALA A 464 17.77 7.14 2.98
CA ALA A 464 17.35 8.53 3.19
C ALA A 464 16.47 8.96 2.02
N TRP A 465 15.27 9.43 2.30
CA TRP A 465 14.25 9.77 1.33
C TRP A 465 13.77 11.20 1.50
N SER A 466 13.41 11.85 0.42
CA SER A 466 13.04 13.28 0.47
C SER A 466 12.27 13.72 -0.77
N PHE A 467 11.76 14.95 -0.75
CA PHE A 467 11.37 15.67 -1.94
C PHE A 467 12.42 16.73 -2.26
N ASN A 468 12.81 16.89 -3.52
CA ASN A 468 13.79 17.88 -4.00
C ASN A 468 15.12 17.84 -3.21
N GLY A 469 15.56 16.67 -2.75
CA GLY A 469 16.75 16.53 -1.92
C GLY A 469 16.66 17.11 -0.50
N ILE A 470 15.47 17.53 -0.06
CA ILE A 470 15.25 18.17 1.25
C ILE A 470 14.35 17.27 2.10
N LYS A 471 14.81 16.83 3.26
CA LYS A 471 14.00 16.06 4.22
C LYS A 471 12.92 16.93 4.86
N PHE A 472 11.87 16.29 5.36
CA PHE A 472 10.77 16.99 6.03
C PHE A 472 11.22 17.93 7.16
N SER A 473 12.21 17.53 7.97
CA SER A 473 12.72 18.36 9.06
C SER A 473 13.24 19.72 8.63
N ASP A 474 13.69 19.85 7.37
CA ASP A 474 14.37 21.03 6.83
C ASP A 474 13.52 21.73 5.74
N ALA A 475 12.32 21.20 5.50
CA ALA A 475 11.48 21.64 4.39
C ALA A 475 10.50 22.73 4.81
N GLU A 476 10.34 23.72 3.95
CA GLU A 476 9.24 24.68 4.04
C GLU A 476 7.92 24.04 3.59
N PRO A 477 6.79 24.41 4.22
CA PRO A 477 5.48 23.98 3.78
C PRO A 477 5.12 24.42 2.37
N LEU A 478 4.41 23.58 1.64
CA LEU A 478 3.76 23.97 0.39
C LEU A 478 2.53 24.82 0.72
N ARG A 479 2.56 26.10 0.39
CA ARG A 479 1.46 27.03 0.68
C ARG A 479 0.51 27.11 -0.50
N LEU A 480 -0.74 26.85 -0.25
CA LEU A 480 -1.86 26.94 -1.19
C LEU A 480 -2.85 27.98 -0.68
N LYS A 481 -3.40 28.78 -1.60
CA LYS A 481 -4.47 29.70 -1.30
C LYS A 481 -5.81 28.96 -1.37
N TYR A 482 -6.67 29.17 -0.37
CA TYR A 482 -8.01 28.58 -0.37
C TYR A 482 -8.76 28.90 -1.67
N GLY A 483 -9.35 27.87 -2.27
CA GLY A 483 -10.07 27.97 -3.54
C GLY A 483 -9.19 28.03 -4.79
N GLU A 484 -7.85 28.09 -4.71
CA GLU A 484 -7.01 27.97 -5.90
C GLU A 484 -7.04 26.55 -6.45
N ARG A 485 -6.84 26.42 -7.75
CA ARG A 485 -6.56 25.16 -8.41
C ARG A 485 -5.14 25.16 -8.92
N ILE A 486 -4.36 24.19 -8.52
CA ILE A 486 -2.96 24.03 -8.90
C ILE A 486 -2.73 22.75 -9.69
N ARG A 487 -1.62 22.68 -10.43
CA ARG A 487 -1.06 21.45 -10.96
C ARG A 487 0.13 21.05 -10.11
N LEU A 488 0.12 19.84 -9.61
CA LEU A 488 1.29 19.17 -9.04
C LEU A 488 1.89 18.26 -10.12
N VAL A 489 3.20 18.36 -10.29
CA VAL A 489 3.99 17.49 -11.15
C VAL A 489 4.96 16.74 -10.25
N LEU A 490 4.95 15.43 -10.31
CA LEU A 490 5.90 14.57 -9.62
C LEU A 490 6.87 13.95 -10.60
N VAL A 491 8.14 13.98 -10.27
CA VAL A 491 9.22 13.31 -10.99
C VAL A 491 9.86 12.29 -10.05
N ASN A 492 9.98 11.04 -10.46
CA ASN A 492 10.64 10.04 -9.64
C ASN A 492 12.09 9.85 -10.09
N ASP A 493 13.01 10.39 -9.30
CA ASP A 493 14.45 10.33 -9.46
C ASP A 493 15.10 9.21 -8.65
N THR A 494 14.37 8.13 -8.39
CA THR A 494 14.86 6.98 -7.62
C THR A 494 14.64 5.67 -8.36
N MET A 495 15.32 4.62 -7.96
CA MET A 495 15.07 3.28 -8.48
C MET A 495 13.84 2.59 -7.85
N MET A 496 13.24 3.20 -6.82
CA MET A 496 12.09 2.66 -6.11
C MET A 496 10.79 3.25 -6.67
N THR A 497 9.69 2.52 -6.52
CA THR A 497 8.35 3.07 -6.74
C THR A 497 7.85 3.76 -5.46
N HIS A 498 7.07 4.84 -5.61
CA HIS A 498 6.56 5.61 -4.47
C HIS A 498 5.06 5.89 -4.64
N PRO A 499 4.19 5.39 -3.76
CA PRO A 499 2.78 5.79 -3.72
C PRO A 499 2.67 7.10 -2.95
N ILE A 500 2.29 8.17 -3.63
CA ILE A 500 2.22 9.52 -3.05
C ILE A 500 0.78 9.87 -2.70
N HIS A 501 0.57 10.22 -1.44
CA HIS A 501 -0.74 10.53 -0.87
C HIS A 501 -0.80 11.98 -0.36
N LEU A 502 -1.87 12.69 -0.75
CA LEU A 502 -2.22 14.01 -0.26
C LEU A 502 -3.47 13.92 0.63
N HIS A 503 -3.37 14.38 1.87
CA HIS A 503 -4.49 14.43 2.79
C HIS A 503 -5.47 15.57 2.48
N GLY A 504 -6.73 15.37 2.82
CA GLY A 504 -7.79 16.37 2.83
C GLY A 504 -8.30 16.83 1.48
N MET A 505 -7.65 16.50 0.39
CA MET A 505 -7.99 16.93 -0.96
C MET A 505 -7.80 15.79 -1.98
N TRP A 506 -8.50 15.87 -3.10
CA TRP A 506 -8.36 14.91 -4.19
C TRP A 506 -7.22 15.25 -5.13
N SER A 507 -6.62 14.21 -5.70
CA SER A 507 -5.66 14.29 -6.80
C SER A 507 -6.35 13.89 -8.09
N ASP A 508 -6.59 14.87 -8.97
CA ASP A 508 -7.19 14.68 -10.29
C ASP A 508 -6.11 14.40 -11.33
N LEU A 509 -5.78 13.11 -11.53
CA LEU A 509 -4.73 12.67 -12.45
C LEU A 509 -5.01 13.16 -13.87
N GLU A 510 -3.98 13.68 -14.53
CA GLU A 510 -4.01 14.09 -15.94
C GLU A 510 -3.49 12.98 -16.85
N ASP A 511 -4.05 12.91 -18.05
CA ASP A 511 -3.51 12.12 -19.15
C ASP A 511 -2.26 12.79 -19.76
N GLU A 512 -1.65 12.15 -20.75
CA GLU A 512 -0.46 12.67 -21.45
C GLU A 512 -0.68 14.03 -22.16
N ASN A 513 -1.94 14.39 -22.40
CA ASN A 513 -2.33 15.67 -23.01
C ASN A 513 -2.71 16.73 -21.97
N GLY A 514 -2.61 16.43 -20.68
CA GLY A 514 -2.98 17.31 -19.58
C GLY A 514 -4.49 17.40 -19.32
N ASN A 515 -5.29 16.45 -19.83
CA ASN A 515 -6.72 16.39 -19.56
C ASN A 515 -6.99 15.56 -18.30
N PHE A 516 -8.08 15.88 -17.59
CA PHE A 516 -8.56 15.06 -16.48
C PHE A 516 -8.81 13.61 -16.91
N GLN A 517 -8.26 12.67 -16.18
CA GLN A 517 -8.36 11.25 -16.48
C GLN A 517 -9.13 10.49 -15.39
N VAL A 518 -8.62 10.52 -14.16
CA VAL A 518 -9.21 9.80 -13.03
C VAL A 518 -8.87 10.51 -11.71
N ARG A 519 -9.81 10.55 -10.80
CA ARG A 519 -9.61 11.08 -9.44
C ARG A 519 -9.15 9.98 -8.51
N LYS A 520 -8.08 10.25 -7.76
CA LYS A 520 -7.46 9.32 -6.81
C LYS A 520 -7.06 10.05 -5.52
N HIS A 521 -6.84 9.31 -4.46
CA HIS A 521 -6.20 9.82 -3.24
C HIS A 521 -4.72 9.40 -3.14
N THR A 522 -4.29 8.41 -3.89
CA THR A 522 -2.89 7.93 -3.92
C THR A 522 -2.42 7.83 -5.37
N ILE A 523 -1.29 8.44 -5.69
CA ILE A 523 -0.68 8.41 -7.03
C ILE A 523 0.60 7.59 -6.96
N ASP A 524 0.59 6.42 -7.60
CA ASP A 524 1.80 5.61 -7.73
C ASP A 524 2.79 6.25 -8.71
N MET A 525 4.07 6.26 -8.32
CA MET A 525 5.17 6.86 -9.06
C MET A 525 6.27 5.83 -9.33
N PRO A 526 6.21 5.07 -10.44
CA PRO A 526 7.29 4.16 -10.83
C PRO A 526 8.62 4.89 -11.07
N PRO A 527 9.77 4.19 -11.00
CA PRO A 527 11.08 4.77 -11.34
C PRO A 527 11.07 5.49 -12.70
N GLY A 528 11.76 6.63 -12.81
CA GLY A 528 11.84 7.41 -14.04
C GLY A 528 10.50 7.91 -14.59
N SER A 529 9.46 7.97 -13.75
CA SER A 529 8.16 8.50 -14.16
C SER A 529 8.03 9.99 -13.87
N ARG A 530 7.19 10.66 -14.72
CA ARG A 530 6.76 12.04 -14.52
C ARG A 530 5.25 12.11 -14.71
N ARG A 531 4.51 12.34 -13.62
CA ARG A 531 3.05 12.39 -13.62
C ARG A 531 2.55 13.74 -13.15
N SER A 532 1.47 14.23 -13.75
CA SER A 532 0.80 15.46 -13.34
C SER A 532 -0.62 15.19 -12.87
N TYR A 533 -1.06 15.94 -11.90
CA TYR A 533 -2.44 15.94 -11.44
C TYR A 533 -2.82 17.32 -10.91
N ARG A 534 -4.11 17.58 -10.93
CA ARG A 534 -4.69 18.83 -10.44
C ARG A 534 -5.20 18.65 -9.03
N VAL A 535 -5.05 19.70 -8.24
CA VAL A 535 -5.58 19.77 -6.87
C VAL A 535 -6.37 21.05 -6.72
N THR A 536 -7.60 20.95 -6.25
CA THR A 536 -8.40 22.09 -5.79
C THR A 536 -8.18 22.26 -4.30
N ALA A 537 -7.63 23.40 -3.87
CA ALA A 537 -7.34 23.70 -2.47
C ALA A 537 -8.61 24.12 -1.73
N ASP A 538 -9.56 23.20 -1.55
CA ASP A 538 -10.90 23.46 -1.00
C ASP A 538 -11.07 23.07 0.48
N ALA A 539 -9.96 22.73 1.15
CA ALA A 539 -9.93 22.34 2.56
C ALA A 539 -8.89 23.17 3.32
N LEU A 540 -9.34 24.14 4.12
CA LEU A 540 -8.46 24.94 4.98
C LEU A 540 -7.76 24.06 6.02
N GLY A 541 -6.48 24.35 6.29
CA GLY A 541 -5.72 23.70 7.33
C GLY A 541 -4.32 23.26 6.93
N ARG A 542 -3.75 22.38 7.77
CA ARG A 542 -2.44 21.79 7.60
C ARG A 542 -2.60 20.31 7.27
N TRP A 543 -2.04 19.88 6.17
CA TRP A 543 -2.24 18.56 5.60
C TRP A 543 -0.91 17.84 5.38
N ALA A 544 -0.92 16.52 5.57
CA ALA A 544 0.21 15.69 5.20
C ALA A 544 0.23 15.43 3.68
N TYR A 545 1.43 15.40 3.12
CA TYR A 545 1.70 15.01 1.75
C TYR A 545 2.96 14.18 1.72
N HIS A 546 2.85 12.88 1.45
CA HIS A 546 3.96 11.97 1.70
C HIS A 546 3.93 10.72 0.82
N CYS A 547 5.08 10.05 0.74
CA CYS A 547 5.16 8.68 0.27
C CYS A 547 4.48 7.75 1.28
N HIS A 548 3.63 6.84 0.82
CA HIS A 548 2.93 5.92 1.71
C HIS A 548 3.72 4.65 2.02
N LEU A 549 4.92 4.47 1.49
CA LEU A 549 5.87 3.52 2.04
C LEU A 549 6.33 4.03 3.40
N LEU A 550 5.90 3.36 4.48
CA LEU A 550 6.03 3.83 5.85
C LEU A 550 7.47 4.24 6.21
N TYR A 551 8.45 3.39 5.86
CA TYR A 551 9.85 3.68 6.18
C TYR A 551 10.44 4.80 5.32
N HIS A 552 9.91 5.07 4.11
CA HIS A 552 10.28 6.24 3.30
C HIS A 552 9.72 7.53 3.91
N MET A 553 8.47 7.51 4.34
CA MET A 553 7.84 8.63 5.04
C MET A 553 8.63 8.99 6.30
N GLU A 554 8.90 8.02 7.15
CA GLU A 554 9.58 8.20 8.44
C GLU A 554 11.05 8.65 8.29
N THR A 555 11.67 8.42 7.13
CA THR A 555 13.03 8.86 6.85
C THR A 555 13.13 10.18 6.10
N GLY A 556 11.98 10.79 5.76
CA GLY A 556 11.93 12.19 5.31
C GLY A 556 11.15 12.50 4.04
N MET A 557 10.55 11.49 3.33
CA MET A 557 9.72 11.76 2.14
C MET A 557 8.31 12.21 2.56
N PHE A 558 8.26 13.39 3.17
CA PHE A 558 7.07 14.02 3.71
C PHE A 558 7.11 15.54 3.47
N ARG A 559 5.96 16.17 3.27
CA ARG A 559 5.75 17.62 3.20
C ARG A 559 4.50 18.00 3.95
N GLU A 560 4.53 19.17 4.55
CA GLU A 560 3.32 19.85 4.99
C GLU A 560 2.74 20.65 3.84
N VAL A 561 1.44 20.51 3.59
CA VAL A 561 0.65 21.39 2.72
C VAL A 561 -0.21 22.26 3.60
N ARG A 562 -0.13 23.59 3.43
CA ARG A 562 -0.97 24.57 4.12
C ARG A 562 -1.92 25.21 3.16
N VAL A 563 -3.21 25.06 3.42
CA VAL A 563 -4.26 25.79 2.72
C VAL A 563 -4.70 26.94 3.62
N GLU A 564 -4.41 28.16 3.16
CA GLU A 564 -4.65 29.41 3.90
C GLU A 564 -5.58 30.34 3.10
N GLU A 565 -6.28 31.28 3.76
CA GLU A 565 -7.17 32.28 3.12
C GLU A 565 -6.43 33.25 2.19
#